data_6a1861d0c1495bfffc40eb629fdb667f
#
_entry.id   6a1861d0c1495bfffc40eb629fdb667f
#
_cell.length_a   1.000
_cell.length_b   1.000
_cell.length_c   1.000
_cell.angle_alpha   90.00
_cell.angle_beta   90.00
_cell.angle_gamma   90.00
#
_symmetry.space_group_name_H-M   'P 1'
#
loop_
_entity.id
_entity.type
_entity.pdbx_description
1 polymer ?
#
loop_
_entity_poly.entity_id
_entity_poly.type
_entity_poly.pdbx_seq_one_letter_code
_entity_poly.pdbx_strand_id
1 'polypeptide(L)'
;LIAPFLFKRLGIKGMMAAGLACYCATIAVGYSDVSVNGFWLQLVLLGIGWNFLFVAGTALLPSTYEAGDNFKAQTINDITVFTLQGFASLSAGWALGLITWQAILLICVGPILLMTVLLTVEYRAQAIAQR
;
A
#
# COMPACT_ATOMS: atom_id res chain seq x y z
N LEU A 1 4.88 -4.03 17.17
CA LEU A 1 5.87 -3.34 18.04
C LEU A 1 6.91 -2.51 17.26
N ILE A 2 7.22 -2.82 16.00
CA ILE A 2 8.23 -2.11 15.19
C ILE A 2 7.62 -0.87 14.50
N ALA A 3 6.35 -0.92 14.10
CA ALA A 3 5.70 0.16 13.37
C ALA A 3 5.70 1.53 14.09
N PRO A 4 5.41 1.65 15.42
CA PRO A 4 5.46 2.93 16.11
C PRO A 4 6.87 3.52 16.19
N PHE A 5 7.90 2.67 16.27
CA PHE A 5 9.30 3.11 16.29
C PHE A 5 9.73 3.63 14.91
N LEU A 6 9.37 2.93 13.86
CA LEU A 6 9.61 3.35 12.48
C LEU A 6 8.86 4.64 12.15
N PHE A 7 7.61 4.76 12.61
CA PHE A 7 6.80 5.95 12.45
C PHE A 7 7.47 7.20 13.04
N LYS A 8 8.08 7.08 14.25
CA LYS A 8 8.82 8.17 14.87
C LYS A 8 10.08 8.59 14.09
N ARG A 9 10.73 7.63 13.40
CA ARG A 9 11.96 7.90 12.65
C ARG A 9 11.73 8.36 11.21
N LEU A 10 10.80 7.75 10.51
CA LEU A 10 10.57 7.96 9.08
C LEU A 10 9.46 8.98 8.79
N GLY A 11 8.59 9.23 9.78
CA GLY A 11 7.37 9.99 9.58
C GLY A 11 6.38 9.27 8.65
N ILE A 12 5.21 9.87 8.44
CA ILE A 12 4.13 9.29 7.60
C ILE A 12 4.63 9.05 6.17
N LYS A 13 5.29 10.03 5.57
CA LYS A 13 5.77 9.96 4.18
C LYS A 13 6.85 8.90 3.98
N GLY A 14 7.78 8.80 4.92
CA GLY A 14 8.82 7.77 4.90
C GLY A 14 8.23 6.37 5.01
N MET A 15 7.18 6.18 5.82
CA MET A 15 6.47 4.90 5.89
C MET A 15 5.73 4.57 4.59
N MET A 16 5.09 5.55 3.96
CA MET A 16 4.44 5.35 2.65
C MET A 16 5.47 4.95 1.58
N ALA A 17 6.61 5.65 1.53
CA ALA A 17 7.69 5.32 0.61
C ALA A 17 8.26 3.91 0.86
N ALA A 18 8.47 3.52 2.12
CA ALA A 18 8.92 2.19 2.48
C ALA A 18 7.90 1.10 2.10
N GLY A 19 6.60 1.36 2.30
CA GLY A 19 5.53 0.47 1.88
C GLY A 19 5.49 0.26 0.36
N LEU A 20 5.62 1.34 -0.41
CA LEU A 20 5.72 1.26 -1.87
C LEU A 20 6.98 0.52 -2.33
N ALA A 21 8.12 0.75 -1.68
CA ALA A 21 9.34 0.01 -1.98
C ALA A 21 9.17 -1.50 -1.75
N CYS A 22 8.49 -1.90 -0.67
CA CYS A 22 8.15 -3.31 -0.44
C CYS A 22 7.25 -3.88 -1.56
N TYR A 23 6.28 -3.13 -2.06
CA TYR A 23 5.43 -3.57 -3.17
C TYR A 23 6.19 -3.68 -4.48
N CYS A 24 7.08 -2.75 -4.78
CA CYS A 24 7.98 -2.86 -5.93
C CYS A 24 8.88 -4.10 -5.81
N ALA A 25 9.43 -4.36 -4.63
CA ALA A 25 10.24 -5.56 -4.37
C ALA A 25 9.40 -6.84 -4.52
N THR A 26 8.15 -6.86 -4.06
CA THR A 26 7.22 -7.98 -4.25
C THR A 26 7.04 -8.31 -5.73
N ILE A 27 6.83 -7.30 -6.58
CA ILE A 27 6.69 -7.50 -8.03
C ILE A 27 8.00 -8.01 -8.64
N ALA A 28 9.13 -7.43 -8.26
CA ALA A 28 10.45 -7.84 -8.77
C ALA A 28 10.74 -9.31 -8.43
N VAL A 29 10.49 -9.74 -7.19
CA VAL A 29 10.63 -11.14 -6.79
C VAL A 29 9.66 -12.03 -7.57
N GLY A 30 8.39 -11.61 -7.74
CA GLY A 30 7.37 -12.38 -8.44
C GLY A 30 7.68 -12.62 -9.93
N TYR A 31 8.44 -11.71 -10.53
CA TYR A 31 8.94 -11.90 -11.91
C TYR A 31 10.19 -12.77 -11.98
N SER A 32 11.06 -12.70 -10.99
CA SER A 32 12.36 -13.37 -11.02
C SER A 32 12.34 -14.78 -10.44
N ASP A 33 11.48 -15.05 -9.47
CA ASP A 33 11.42 -16.33 -8.76
C ASP A 33 9.98 -16.78 -8.49
N VAL A 34 9.53 -17.78 -9.25
CA VAL A 34 8.22 -18.45 -9.08
C VAL A 34 8.31 -19.72 -8.24
N SER A 35 9.42 -19.94 -7.53
CA SER A 35 9.55 -21.04 -6.58
C SER A 35 8.72 -20.81 -5.32
N VAL A 36 8.54 -21.86 -4.51
CA VAL A 36 7.86 -21.76 -3.21
C VAL A 36 8.51 -20.72 -2.30
N ASN A 37 9.85 -20.63 -2.32
CA ASN A 37 10.59 -19.65 -1.53
C ASN A 37 10.35 -18.21 -2.06
N GLY A 38 10.29 -18.03 -3.37
CA GLY A 38 9.93 -16.76 -4.01
C GLY A 38 8.52 -16.31 -3.61
N PHE A 39 7.53 -17.21 -3.66
CA PHE A 39 6.17 -16.91 -3.19
C PHE A 39 6.13 -16.56 -1.70
N TRP A 40 6.87 -17.28 -0.86
CA TRP A 40 6.95 -16.97 0.57
C TRP A 40 7.52 -15.57 0.80
N LEU A 41 8.62 -15.23 0.13
CA LEU A 41 9.22 -13.91 0.23
C LEU A 41 8.28 -12.80 -0.26
N GLN A 42 7.56 -13.03 -1.36
CA GLN A 42 6.53 -12.10 -1.85
C GLN A 42 5.46 -11.82 -0.81
N LEU A 43 4.94 -12.87 -0.14
CA LEU A 43 3.92 -12.72 0.90
C LEU A 43 4.42 -11.92 2.10
N VAL A 44 5.67 -12.13 2.50
CA VAL A 44 6.29 -11.36 3.60
C VAL A 44 6.43 -9.89 3.21
N LEU A 45 6.98 -9.61 2.02
CA LEU A 45 7.14 -8.24 1.52
C LEU A 45 5.79 -7.53 1.34
N LEU A 46 4.80 -8.23 0.80
CA LEU A 46 3.45 -7.73 0.63
C LEU A 46 2.82 -7.37 1.99
N GLY A 47 2.95 -8.25 2.99
CA GLY A 47 2.43 -8.02 4.34
C GLY A 47 3.09 -6.83 5.04
N ILE A 48 4.41 -6.68 4.91
CA ILE A 48 5.15 -5.53 5.45
C ILE A 48 4.71 -4.24 4.73
N GLY A 49 4.66 -4.25 3.41
CA GLY A 49 4.23 -3.11 2.60
C GLY A 49 2.81 -2.67 2.92
N TRP A 50 1.88 -3.63 3.01
CA TRP A 50 0.51 -3.39 3.43
C TRP A 50 0.44 -2.71 4.80
N ASN A 51 1.15 -3.25 5.79
CA ASN A 51 1.16 -2.69 7.15
C ASN A 51 1.64 -1.24 7.16
N PHE A 52 2.71 -0.92 6.44
CA PHE A 52 3.24 0.43 6.37
C PHE A 52 2.27 1.41 5.70
N LEU A 53 1.66 1.03 4.58
CA LEU A 53 0.70 1.86 3.87
C LEU A 53 -0.59 2.05 4.68
N PHE A 54 -1.10 0.99 5.30
CA PHE A 54 -2.31 1.05 6.12
C PHE A 54 -2.11 1.95 7.35
N VAL A 55 -1.01 1.78 8.09
CA VAL A 55 -0.71 2.62 9.26
C VAL A 55 -0.49 4.08 8.86
N ALA A 56 0.22 4.32 7.76
CA ALA A 56 0.44 5.68 7.28
C ALA A 56 -0.87 6.33 6.79
N GLY A 57 -1.72 5.59 6.07
CA GLY A 57 -3.02 6.06 5.59
C GLY A 57 -3.97 6.40 6.73
N THR A 58 -4.10 5.52 7.71
CA THR A 58 -4.94 5.77 8.90
C THR A 58 -4.41 6.94 9.74
N ALA A 59 -3.10 7.16 9.80
CA ALA A 59 -2.51 8.30 10.49
C ALA A 59 -2.72 9.64 9.75
N LEU A 60 -2.92 9.62 8.42
CA LEU A 60 -3.27 10.81 7.64
C LEU A 60 -4.76 11.17 7.74
N LEU A 61 -5.61 10.19 7.96
CA LEU A 61 -7.06 10.37 7.95
C LEU A 61 -7.56 11.52 8.86
N PRO A 62 -7.04 11.70 10.11
CA PRO A 62 -7.44 12.80 10.97
C PRO A 62 -7.19 14.21 10.41
N SER A 63 -6.30 14.36 9.45
CA SER A 63 -6.02 15.65 8.80
C SER A 63 -7.01 16.01 7.68
N THR A 64 -7.95 15.11 7.33
CA THR A 64 -8.84 15.27 6.18
C THR A 64 -10.29 15.57 6.56
N TYR A 65 -10.64 15.59 7.86
CA TYR A 65 -12.00 15.83 8.33
C TYR A 65 -12.03 16.82 9.50
N GLU A 66 -13.24 17.40 9.76
CA GLU A 66 -13.46 18.33 10.85
C GLU A 66 -13.65 17.61 12.21
N ALA A 67 -13.41 18.34 13.30
CA ALA A 67 -13.60 17.81 14.65
C ALA A 67 -15.06 17.42 14.89
N GLY A 68 -15.31 16.12 15.09
CA GLY A 68 -16.64 15.53 15.28
C GLY A 68 -16.99 14.40 14.32
N ASP A 69 -16.39 14.33 13.13
CA ASP A 69 -16.67 13.29 12.13
C ASP A 69 -15.67 12.11 12.16
N ASN A 70 -14.85 12.03 13.20
CA ASN A 70 -13.79 11.04 13.35
C ASN A 70 -14.27 9.59 13.14
N PHE A 71 -15.36 9.22 13.82
CA PHE A 71 -15.89 7.86 13.74
C PHE A 71 -16.45 7.54 12.35
N LYS A 72 -17.13 8.49 11.71
CA LYS A 72 -17.69 8.29 10.37
C LYS A 72 -16.58 8.11 9.33
N ALA A 73 -15.58 9.00 9.35
CA ALA A 73 -14.47 8.95 8.40
C ALA A 73 -13.66 7.66 8.55
N GLN A 74 -13.33 7.26 9.79
CA GLN A 74 -12.62 6.00 10.06
C GLN A 74 -13.47 4.80 9.62
N THR A 75 -14.77 4.76 9.95
CA THR A 75 -15.65 3.67 9.57
C THR A 75 -15.77 3.53 8.05
N ILE A 76 -15.95 4.64 7.33
CA ILE A 76 -16.04 4.62 5.86
C ILE A 76 -14.71 4.13 5.26
N ASN A 77 -13.57 4.61 5.76
CA ASN A 77 -12.26 4.16 5.32
C ASN A 77 -12.11 2.65 5.51
N ASP A 78 -12.37 2.15 6.70
CA ASP A 78 -12.16 0.74 7.04
C ASP A 78 -13.12 -0.17 6.25
N ILE A 79 -14.40 0.18 6.15
CA ILE A 79 -15.37 -0.55 5.33
C ILE A 79 -14.91 -0.58 3.87
N THR A 80 -14.47 0.54 3.31
CA THR A 80 -14.00 0.60 1.92
C THR A 80 -12.80 -0.29 1.70
N VAL A 81 -11.77 -0.16 2.54
CA VAL A 81 -10.53 -0.93 2.43
C VAL A 81 -10.80 -2.43 2.55
N PHE A 82 -11.50 -2.86 3.61
CA PHE A 82 -11.73 -4.29 3.84
C PHE A 82 -12.74 -4.89 2.86
N THR A 83 -13.71 -4.13 2.37
CA THR A 83 -14.63 -4.58 1.33
C THR A 83 -13.87 -4.82 0.01
N LEU A 84 -13.04 -3.86 -0.44
CA LEU A 84 -12.23 -4.02 -1.64
C LEU A 84 -11.24 -5.18 -1.51
N GLN A 85 -10.62 -5.34 -0.34
CA GLN A 85 -9.73 -6.47 -0.06
C GLN A 85 -10.46 -7.81 -0.10
N GLY A 86 -11.68 -7.88 0.44
CA GLY A 86 -12.53 -9.07 0.38
C GLY A 86 -12.87 -9.46 -1.07
N PHE A 87 -13.31 -8.49 -1.88
CA PHE A 87 -13.58 -8.72 -3.30
C PHE A 87 -12.33 -9.17 -4.07
N ALA A 88 -11.20 -8.51 -3.85
CA ALA A 88 -9.94 -8.89 -4.48
C ALA A 88 -9.52 -10.32 -4.10
N SER A 89 -9.64 -10.67 -2.82
CA SER A 89 -9.32 -12.02 -2.33
C SER A 89 -10.22 -13.10 -2.95
N LEU A 90 -11.53 -12.86 -3.00
CA LEU A 90 -12.49 -13.80 -3.60
C LEU A 90 -12.29 -13.95 -5.10
N SER A 91 -11.94 -12.87 -5.81
CA SER A 91 -11.71 -12.89 -7.25
C SER A 91 -10.34 -13.44 -7.65
N ALA A 92 -9.39 -13.54 -6.73
CA ALA A 92 -8.01 -13.95 -7.04
C ALA A 92 -7.93 -15.35 -7.66
N GLY A 93 -8.68 -16.33 -7.14
CA GLY A 93 -8.71 -17.68 -7.68
C GLY A 93 -9.30 -17.73 -9.10
N TRP A 94 -10.37 -16.96 -9.35
CA TRP A 94 -10.98 -16.84 -10.67
C TRP A 94 -10.02 -16.14 -11.66
N ALA A 95 -9.37 -15.07 -11.21
CA ALA A 95 -8.41 -14.34 -12.05
C ALA A 95 -7.23 -15.25 -12.47
N LEU A 96 -6.69 -16.06 -11.55
CA LEU A 96 -5.62 -17.04 -11.85
C LEU A 96 -6.06 -18.12 -12.85
N GLY A 97 -7.36 -18.42 -12.95
CA GLY A 97 -7.89 -19.31 -13.96
C GLY A 97 -8.01 -18.70 -15.36
N LEU A 98 -8.02 -17.38 -15.46
CA LEU A 98 -8.21 -16.66 -16.73
C LEU A 98 -6.91 -16.05 -17.29
N ILE A 99 -6.03 -15.59 -16.42
CA ILE A 99 -4.81 -14.87 -16.79
C ILE A 99 -3.60 -15.45 -16.07
N THR A 100 -2.42 -15.20 -16.64
CA THR A 100 -1.15 -15.68 -16.04
C THR A 100 -0.78 -14.90 -14.80
N TRP A 101 0.05 -15.51 -13.94
CA TRP A 101 0.62 -14.85 -12.75
C TRP A 101 1.31 -13.53 -13.09
N GLN A 102 2.09 -13.51 -14.17
CA GLN A 102 2.78 -12.31 -14.64
C GLN A 102 1.81 -11.19 -15.05
N ALA A 103 0.67 -11.54 -15.66
CA ALA A 103 -0.36 -10.55 -16.00
C ALA A 103 -0.99 -9.94 -14.75
N ILE A 104 -1.22 -10.72 -13.71
CA ILE A 104 -1.72 -10.20 -12.41
C ILE A 104 -0.71 -9.22 -11.82
N LEU A 105 0.58 -9.56 -11.82
CA LEU A 105 1.64 -8.67 -11.33
C LEU A 105 1.68 -7.34 -12.10
N LEU A 106 1.51 -7.38 -13.43
CA LEU A 106 1.43 -6.17 -14.27
C LEU A 106 0.23 -5.28 -13.92
N ILE A 107 -0.93 -5.89 -13.67
CA ILE A 107 -2.12 -5.13 -13.22
C ILE A 107 -1.82 -4.42 -11.89
N CYS A 108 -1.09 -5.04 -10.97
CA CYS A 108 -0.72 -4.45 -9.69
C CYS A 108 0.25 -3.27 -9.82
N VAL A 109 0.99 -3.14 -10.93
CA VAL A 109 1.87 -1.99 -11.19
C VAL A 109 1.08 -0.69 -11.28
N GLY A 110 -0.12 -0.70 -11.86
CA GLY A 110 -0.94 0.50 -12.06
C GLY A 110 -1.20 1.28 -10.76
N PRO A 111 -1.82 0.67 -9.73
CA PRO A 111 -2.03 1.31 -8.43
C PRO A 111 -0.74 1.79 -7.76
N ILE A 112 0.36 1.03 -7.88
CA ILE A 112 1.66 1.40 -7.29
C ILE A 112 2.21 2.66 -7.98
N LEU A 113 2.14 2.72 -9.30
CA LEU A 113 2.54 3.92 -10.06
C LEU A 113 1.70 5.13 -9.69
N LEU A 114 0.38 4.96 -9.61
CA LEU A 114 -0.53 6.04 -9.20
C LEU A 114 -0.13 6.59 -7.82
N MET A 115 0.04 5.73 -6.83
CA MET A 115 0.45 6.14 -5.48
C MET A 115 1.84 6.79 -5.47
N THR A 116 2.77 6.30 -6.27
CA THR A 116 4.11 6.90 -6.38
C THR A 116 4.04 8.31 -6.98
N VAL A 117 3.23 8.51 -8.01
CA VAL A 117 3.02 9.83 -8.62
C VAL A 117 2.38 10.78 -7.60
N LEU A 118 1.32 10.38 -6.92
CA LEU A 118 0.66 11.20 -5.91
C LEU A 118 1.62 11.63 -4.80
N LEU A 119 2.42 10.71 -4.27
CA LEU A 119 3.43 11.02 -3.27
C LEU A 119 4.48 11.99 -3.78
N THR A 120 4.98 11.81 -5.02
CA THR A 120 6.00 12.71 -5.58
C THR A 120 5.46 14.11 -5.85
N VAL A 121 4.21 14.23 -6.29
CA VAL A 121 3.54 15.54 -6.49
C VAL A 121 3.39 16.25 -5.16
N GLU A 122 2.95 15.56 -4.12
CA GLU A 122 2.79 16.15 -2.79
C GLU A 122 4.13 16.57 -2.18
N TYR A 123 5.20 15.78 -2.38
CA TYR A 123 6.56 16.16 -1.96
C TYR A 123 7.02 17.44 -2.64
N ARG A 124 6.79 17.57 -3.95
CA ARG A 124 7.16 18.79 -4.71
C ARG A 124 6.36 20.01 -4.28
N ALA A 125 5.05 19.86 -4.07
CA ALA A 125 4.20 20.96 -3.63
C ALA A 125 4.65 21.53 -2.28
N GLN A 126 5.00 20.68 -1.32
CA GLN A 126 5.48 21.11 -0.01
C GLN A 126 6.88 21.71 -0.06
N ALA A 127 7.77 21.22 -0.90
CA ALA A 127 9.10 21.79 -1.09
C ALA A 127 9.05 23.20 -1.71
N ILE A 128 8.03 23.49 -2.51
CA ILE A 128 7.79 24.83 -3.08
C ILE A 128 7.20 25.78 -2.03
N ALA A 129 6.29 25.30 -1.18
CA ALA A 129 5.64 26.09 -0.14
C ALA A 129 6.57 26.50 1.02
N GLN A 130 7.72 25.83 1.16
CA GLN A 130 8.75 26.12 2.19
C GLN A 130 9.88 27.04 1.68
N ARG A 131 9.82 27.50 0.43
CA ARG A 131 10.75 28.48 -0.16
C ARG A 131 10.14 29.85 -0.20
#